data_8563ef9423675ffb6da62e1907983b11
#
_entry.id   8563ef9423675ffb6da62e1907983b11
#
_cell.length_a   1.000
_cell.length_b   1.000
_cell.length_c   1.000
_cell.angle_alpha   90.00
_cell.angle_beta   90.00
_cell.angle_gamma   90.00
#
_symmetry.space_group_name_H-M   'P 1'
#
loop_
_entity.id
_entity.type
_entity.pdbx_description
1 polymer ?
#
loop_
_entity_poly.entity_id
_entity_poly.type
_entity_poly.pdbx_seq_one_letter_code
_entity_poly.pdbx_strand_id
1 'polypeptide(L)'
;MKKLLFVLLLAVSSLAFAWDQRAPNPVQACSVHQPYGFAQTARQLQAICRQAYLVAYDAQAKLPNYVAYTLTPPNAIGCVARTNAFAPDQSVQGGARPDDYAATGYDKGHMAPDGDLSWDVQVEFESFLMTNMSPQAGSLNRGIWKLLETSVRGWAVQRNQTFTIIAGGVYDATDKKI
;
A
#
# COMPACT_ATOMS: atom_id res chain seq x y z
N MET A 1 -2.59 61.24 53.86
CA MET A 1 -1.51 60.48 53.18
C MET A 1 -2.17 59.30 52.46
N LYS A 2 -2.43 59.42 51.14
CA LYS A 2 -3.04 58.36 50.34
C LYS A 2 -1.89 57.51 49.74
N LYS A 3 -1.79 56.23 50.13
CA LYS A 3 -0.87 55.28 49.56
C LYS A 3 -1.44 54.74 48.21
N LEU A 4 -0.73 55.03 47.12
CA LEU A 4 -1.05 54.54 45.80
C LEU A 4 -0.43 53.14 45.66
N LEU A 5 -1.25 52.11 45.48
CA LEU A 5 -0.81 50.74 45.26
C LEU A 5 -0.68 50.53 43.75
N PHE A 6 0.58 50.41 43.26
CA PHE A 6 0.83 50.05 41.86
C PHE A 6 0.74 48.51 41.74
N VAL A 7 -0.28 48.05 41.03
CA VAL A 7 -0.36 46.63 40.62
C VAL A 7 0.33 46.50 39.26
N LEU A 8 1.49 45.84 39.26
CA LEU A 8 2.23 45.50 38.04
C LEU A 8 1.60 44.23 37.45
N LEU A 9 0.80 44.37 36.40
CA LEU A 9 0.31 43.21 35.60
C LEU A 9 1.45 42.75 34.69
N LEU A 10 2.10 41.65 35.07
CA LEU A 10 2.98 40.89 34.19
C LEU A 10 2.11 40.07 33.20
N ALA A 11 1.98 40.58 31.97
CA ALA A 11 1.42 39.77 30.88
C ALA A 11 2.44 38.71 30.47
N VAL A 12 2.22 37.49 30.94
CA VAL A 12 2.93 36.32 30.44
C VAL A 12 2.36 35.95 29.07
N SER A 13 3.01 36.40 28.00
CA SER A 13 2.72 35.92 26.66
C SER A 13 3.14 34.45 26.56
N SER A 14 2.18 33.55 26.74
CA SER A 14 2.34 32.16 26.40
C SER A 14 2.54 32.05 24.86
N LEU A 15 3.78 31.91 24.43
CA LEU A 15 4.11 31.44 23.10
C LEU A 15 3.59 30.01 23.01
N ALA A 16 2.35 29.86 22.55
CA ALA A 16 1.85 28.56 22.12
C ALA A 16 2.70 28.16 20.90
N PHE A 17 3.67 27.28 21.11
CA PHE A 17 4.25 26.52 20.03
C PHE A 17 3.12 25.65 19.47
N ALA A 18 2.48 26.13 18.43
CA ALA A 18 1.61 25.30 17.61
C ALA A 18 2.52 24.28 16.93
N TRP A 19 2.58 23.08 17.50
CA TRP A 19 3.09 21.92 16.79
C TRP A 19 2.22 21.79 15.53
N ASP A 20 2.85 21.92 14.37
CA ASP A 20 2.19 21.67 13.08
C ASP A 20 1.81 20.19 13.04
N GLN A 21 0.63 19.86 13.53
CA GLN A 21 0.04 18.53 13.51
C GLN A 21 -0.57 18.23 12.13
N ARG A 22 0.05 18.71 11.06
CA ARG A 22 -0.26 18.16 9.76
C ARG A 22 0.21 16.74 9.78
N ALA A 23 -0.74 15.80 9.82
CA ALA A 23 -0.41 14.42 9.51
C ALA A 23 0.46 14.42 8.24
N PRO A 24 1.60 13.72 8.23
CA PRO A 24 2.45 13.68 7.05
C PRO A 24 1.56 13.33 5.86
N ASN A 25 1.69 14.10 4.77
CA ASN A 25 0.95 13.81 3.54
C ASN A 25 1.11 12.30 3.27
N PRO A 26 0.04 11.50 3.20
CA PRO A 26 0.14 10.05 3.00
C PRO A 26 1.03 9.69 1.81
N VAL A 27 1.07 10.54 0.80
CA VAL A 27 1.99 10.47 -0.34
C VAL A 27 3.46 10.54 0.12
N GLN A 28 3.79 11.40 1.08
CA GLN A 28 5.16 11.58 1.57
C GLN A 28 5.60 10.42 2.49
N ALA A 29 4.67 9.86 3.27
CA ALA A 29 4.92 8.67 4.09
C ALA A 29 5.20 7.42 3.24
N CYS A 30 4.67 7.36 2.00
CA CYS A 30 4.88 6.25 1.07
C CYS A 30 6.12 6.40 0.17
N SER A 31 6.86 7.49 0.26
CA SER A 31 8.01 7.78 -0.62
C SER A 31 9.09 6.68 -0.58
N VAL A 32 9.21 5.98 0.54
CA VAL A 32 10.13 4.83 0.70
C VAL A 32 9.83 3.71 -0.30
N HIS A 33 8.56 3.53 -0.70
CA HIS A 33 8.14 2.50 -1.66
C HIS A 33 8.16 3.01 -3.11
N GLN A 34 8.33 4.31 -3.29
CA GLN A 34 8.37 4.97 -4.61
C GLN A 34 9.50 6.00 -4.70
N PRO A 35 10.75 5.56 -4.67
CA PRO A 35 11.90 6.47 -4.69
C PRO A 35 12.00 7.32 -5.97
N TYR A 36 11.31 6.91 -7.03
CA TYR A 36 11.28 7.61 -8.33
C TYR A 36 10.03 8.47 -8.55
N GLY A 37 9.20 8.65 -7.51
CA GLY A 37 7.96 9.41 -7.58
C GLY A 37 6.75 8.58 -8.01
N PHE A 38 5.59 9.23 -8.10
CA PHE A 38 4.31 8.59 -8.40
C PHE A 38 4.08 8.47 -9.91
N ALA A 39 3.54 7.34 -10.35
CA ALA A 39 3.11 7.16 -11.73
C ALA A 39 2.01 8.18 -12.06
N GLN A 40 2.14 8.83 -13.20
CA GLN A 40 1.13 9.78 -13.69
C GLN A 40 -0.07 9.03 -14.24
N THR A 41 -1.26 9.44 -13.84
CA THR A 41 -2.53 8.86 -14.30
C THR A 41 -3.60 9.93 -14.35
N ALA A 42 -4.55 9.81 -15.27
CA ALA A 42 -5.73 10.67 -15.31
C ALA A 42 -6.79 10.26 -14.27
N ARG A 43 -6.62 9.13 -13.57
CA ARG A 43 -7.56 8.63 -12.56
C ARG A 43 -7.31 9.30 -11.21
N GLN A 44 -8.39 9.52 -10.45
CA GLN A 44 -8.28 9.93 -9.06
C GLN A 44 -8.01 8.69 -8.21
N LEU A 45 -6.80 8.58 -7.69
CA LEU A 45 -6.35 7.44 -6.91
C LEU A 45 -6.17 7.83 -5.44
N GLN A 46 -6.54 6.91 -4.55
CA GLN A 46 -6.22 7.00 -3.14
C GLN A 46 -4.86 6.31 -2.91
N ALA A 47 -3.89 7.04 -2.37
CA ALA A 47 -2.63 6.44 -1.94
C ALA A 47 -2.81 5.79 -0.57
N ILE A 48 -2.55 4.49 -0.49
CA ILE A 48 -2.63 3.70 0.74
C ILE A 48 -1.23 3.17 1.05
N CYS A 49 -0.64 3.68 2.12
CA CYS A 49 0.64 3.19 2.62
C CYS A 49 0.44 1.98 3.53
N ARG A 50 1.15 0.92 3.21
CA ARG A 50 1.33 -0.25 4.06
C ARG A 50 2.76 -0.30 4.59
N GLN A 51 3.02 -1.20 5.51
CA GLN A 51 4.37 -1.32 6.09
C GLN A 51 5.43 -1.62 5.01
N ALA A 52 5.10 -2.44 4.01
CA ALA A 52 6.04 -2.90 3.00
C ALA A 52 5.72 -2.48 1.57
N TYR A 53 4.59 -1.85 1.30
CA TYR A 53 4.20 -1.44 -0.04
C TYR A 53 3.23 -0.27 -0.04
N LEU A 54 3.13 0.40 -1.19
CA LEU A 54 2.12 1.40 -1.51
C LEU A 54 1.09 0.78 -2.46
N VAL A 55 -0.19 1.11 -2.24
CA VAL A 55 -1.26 0.91 -3.22
C VAL A 55 -1.75 2.25 -3.73
N ALA A 56 -1.77 2.45 -5.03
CA ALA A 56 -2.54 3.50 -5.68
C ALA A 56 -3.91 2.94 -6.06
N TYR A 57 -4.89 3.15 -5.20
CA TYR A 57 -6.19 2.50 -5.27
C TYR A 57 -7.23 3.34 -6.01
N ASP A 58 -7.93 2.74 -6.97
CA ASP A 58 -9.09 3.31 -7.64
C ASP A 58 -10.37 2.87 -6.89
N ALA A 59 -10.91 3.78 -6.06
CA ALA A 59 -12.10 3.47 -5.26
C ALA A 59 -13.37 3.29 -6.11
N GLN A 60 -13.43 3.86 -7.32
CA GLN A 60 -14.58 3.69 -8.22
C GLN A 60 -14.56 2.30 -8.89
N ALA A 61 -13.37 1.86 -9.32
CA ALA A 61 -13.18 0.54 -9.89
C ALA A 61 -13.05 -0.55 -8.82
N LYS A 62 -12.82 -0.17 -7.55
CA LYS A 62 -12.50 -1.06 -6.42
C LYS A 62 -11.26 -1.93 -6.68
N LEU A 63 -10.26 -1.38 -7.36
CA LEU A 63 -9.07 -2.11 -7.79
C LEU A 63 -7.80 -1.30 -7.50
N PRO A 64 -6.66 -1.97 -7.24
CA PRO A 64 -5.36 -1.31 -7.31
C PRO A 64 -5.07 -0.92 -8.77
N ASN A 65 -4.86 0.37 -9.03
CA ASN A 65 -4.34 0.81 -10.31
C ASN A 65 -2.89 0.35 -10.46
N TYR A 66 -2.12 0.50 -9.40
CA TYR A 66 -0.81 -0.11 -9.25
C TYR A 66 -0.43 -0.27 -7.78
N VAL A 67 0.54 -1.13 -7.53
CA VAL A 67 1.28 -1.22 -6.28
C VAL A 67 2.74 -0.91 -6.52
N ALA A 68 3.43 -0.40 -5.50
CA ALA A 68 4.87 -0.17 -5.55
C ALA A 68 5.52 -0.62 -4.24
N TYR A 69 6.64 -1.33 -4.34
CA TYR A 69 7.39 -1.80 -3.18
C TYR A 69 8.86 -2.03 -3.50
N THR A 70 9.67 -2.14 -2.46
CA THR A 70 11.09 -2.45 -2.55
C THR A 70 11.34 -3.87 -2.05
N LEU A 71 11.84 -4.73 -2.93
CA LEU A 71 12.26 -6.08 -2.61
C LEU A 71 13.76 -6.11 -2.36
N THR A 72 14.15 -6.34 -1.11
CA THR A 72 15.55 -6.53 -0.73
C THR A 72 15.90 -8.01 -0.66
N PRO A 73 17.18 -8.41 -0.79
CA PRO A 73 17.58 -9.81 -0.65
C PRO A 73 17.10 -10.47 0.66
N PRO A 74 17.20 -9.83 1.84
CA PRO A 74 16.63 -10.39 3.08
C PRO A 74 15.11 -10.61 3.02
N ASN A 75 14.35 -9.66 2.47
CA ASN A 75 12.91 -9.77 2.39
C ASN A 75 12.45 -10.85 1.39
N ALA A 76 13.27 -11.10 0.36
CA ALA A 76 13.00 -12.16 -0.62
C ALA A 76 13.14 -13.58 -0.04
N ILE A 77 13.69 -13.71 1.18
CA ILE A 77 13.83 -15.00 1.91
C ILE A 77 12.83 -15.02 3.08
N GLY A 78 11.58 -14.76 2.80
CA GLY A 78 10.54 -14.79 3.82
C GLY A 78 10.31 -16.18 4.39
N CYS A 79 9.93 -16.23 5.69
CA CYS A 79 9.70 -17.50 6.42
C CYS A 79 8.31 -17.58 7.07
N VAL A 80 7.50 -16.53 6.95
CA VAL A 80 6.12 -16.53 7.45
C VAL A 80 5.26 -17.39 6.55
N ALA A 81 4.51 -18.31 7.15
CA ALA A 81 3.63 -19.19 6.38
C ALA A 81 2.45 -18.39 5.79
N ARG A 82 2.09 -18.72 4.56
CA ARG A 82 0.94 -18.13 3.87
C ARG A 82 -0.36 -18.41 4.60
N THR A 83 -1.11 -17.36 4.98
CA THR A 83 -2.35 -17.48 5.74
C THR A 83 -3.60 -17.61 4.87
N ASN A 84 -3.61 -17.10 3.65
CA ASN A 84 -4.80 -16.91 2.81
C ASN A 84 -5.90 -16.07 3.49
N ALA A 85 -5.53 -15.17 4.37
CA ALA A 85 -6.41 -14.35 5.21
C ALA A 85 -7.00 -13.15 4.43
N PHE A 86 -7.60 -13.39 3.26
CA PHE A 86 -8.21 -12.34 2.44
C PHE A 86 -9.25 -11.56 3.24
N ALA A 87 -9.04 -10.26 3.36
CA ALA A 87 -9.88 -9.38 4.16
C ALA A 87 -10.15 -8.03 3.47
N PRO A 88 -11.32 -7.41 3.69
CA PRO A 88 -11.55 -6.04 3.28
C PRO A 88 -10.54 -5.11 3.95
N ASP A 89 -10.08 -4.10 3.21
CA ASP A 89 -9.22 -3.07 3.76
C ASP A 89 -10.07 -2.01 4.47
N GLN A 90 -9.92 -1.91 5.78
CA GLN A 90 -10.70 -0.98 6.61
C GLN A 90 -10.34 0.50 6.37
N SER A 91 -9.21 0.78 5.72
CA SER A 91 -8.82 2.15 5.36
C SER A 91 -9.58 2.70 4.14
N VAL A 92 -10.37 1.85 3.46
CA VAL A 92 -11.16 2.21 2.28
C VAL A 92 -12.63 1.94 2.52
N GLN A 93 -13.42 3.01 2.59
CA GLN A 93 -14.88 2.88 2.68
C GLN A 93 -15.43 2.35 1.35
N GLY A 94 -16.22 1.27 1.40
CA GLY A 94 -16.83 0.68 0.20
C GLY A 94 -15.84 0.00 -0.75
N GLY A 95 -14.61 -0.31 -0.28
CA GLY A 95 -13.60 -1.03 -1.04
C GLY A 95 -13.99 -2.46 -1.40
N ALA A 96 -13.14 -3.12 -2.18
CA ALA A 96 -13.34 -4.51 -2.59
C ALA A 96 -13.44 -5.46 -1.38
N ARG A 97 -14.25 -6.52 -1.55
CA ARG A 97 -14.45 -7.57 -0.56
C ARG A 97 -14.11 -8.94 -1.17
N PRO A 98 -13.73 -9.93 -0.37
CA PRO A 98 -13.50 -11.29 -0.88
C PRO A 98 -14.68 -11.86 -1.67
N ASP A 99 -15.91 -11.53 -1.28
CA ASP A 99 -17.13 -12.01 -1.91
C ASP A 99 -17.38 -11.38 -3.29
N ASP A 100 -16.80 -10.22 -3.59
CA ASP A 100 -16.90 -9.58 -4.91
C ASP A 100 -16.28 -10.48 -6.01
N TYR A 101 -15.40 -11.40 -5.63
CA TYR A 101 -14.76 -12.37 -6.54
C TYR A 101 -15.53 -13.70 -6.65
N ALA A 102 -16.55 -13.92 -5.82
CA ALA A 102 -17.30 -15.17 -5.83
C ALA A 102 -18.00 -15.37 -7.18
N ALA A 103 -17.90 -16.58 -7.74
CA ALA A 103 -18.50 -16.97 -9.02
C ALA A 103 -18.08 -16.13 -10.25
N THR A 104 -17.07 -15.27 -10.15
CA THR A 104 -16.59 -14.48 -11.30
C THR A 104 -15.70 -15.29 -12.26
N GLY A 105 -15.14 -16.39 -11.80
CA GLY A 105 -14.12 -17.16 -12.54
C GLY A 105 -12.71 -16.57 -12.47
N TYR A 106 -12.52 -15.45 -11.77
CA TYR A 106 -11.21 -14.85 -11.55
C TYR A 106 -10.63 -15.21 -10.18
N ASP A 107 -9.32 -15.35 -10.14
CA ASP A 107 -8.57 -15.45 -8.88
C ASP A 107 -8.44 -14.06 -8.24
N LYS A 108 -8.35 -14.02 -6.90
CA LYS A 108 -7.86 -12.86 -6.15
C LYS A 108 -6.34 -12.79 -6.33
N GLY A 109 -5.89 -12.15 -7.41
CA GLY A 109 -4.49 -12.08 -7.77
C GLY A 109 -3.78 -10.97 -7.02
N HIS A 110 -2.68 -11.31 -6.33
CA HIS A 110 -1.83 -10.34 -5.65
C HIS A 110 -1.13 -9.43 -6.66
N MET A 111 -1.09 -8.13 -6.35
CA MET A 111 -0.26 -7.18 -7.08
C MET A 111 1.12 -7.02 -6.42
N ALA A 112 1.19 -6.92 -5.08
CA ALA A 112 2.39 -7.16 -4.29
C ALA A 112 2.30 -8.57 -3.72
N PRO A 113 3.12 -9.54 -4.19
CA PRO A 113 2.90 -10.94 -3.89
C PRO A 113 3.24 -11.30 -2.45
N ASP A 114 2.45 -12.18 -1.86
CA ASP A 114 2.68 -12.77 -0.54
C ASP A 114 4.13 -13.27 -0.35
N GLY A 115 4.68 -13.96 -1.35
CA GLY A 115 6.05 -14.47 -1.26
C GLY A 115 7.15 -13.40 -1.16
N ASP A 116 6.89 -12.15 -1.58
CA ASP A 116 7.81 -11.03 -1.41
C ASP A 116 7.63 -10.33 -0.05
N LEU A 117 6.49 -10.59 0.62
CA LEU A 117 6.04 -9.92 1.82
C LEU A 117 6.01 -10.86 3.05
N SER A 118 6.46 -12.10 2.92
CA SER A 118 6.43 -13.13 3.97
C SER A 118 7.61 -13.06 4.96
N TRP A 119 8.24 -11.90 5.12
CA TRP A 119 9.36 -11.72 6.04
C TRP A 119 8.93 -11.19 7.43
N ASP A 120 7.69 -10.75 7.57
CA ASP A 120 7.07 -10.28 8.81
C ASP A 120 5.59 -10.66 8.83
N VAL A 121 5.04 -11.01 10.00
CA VAL A 121 3.65 -11.50 10.15
C VAL A 121 2.63 -10.42 9.77
N GLN A 122 2.86 -9.17 10.16
CA GLN A 122 1.97 -8.06 9.84
C GLN A 122 2.03 -7.73 8.35
N VAL A 123 3.21 -7.76 7.77
CA VAL A 123 3.43 -7.50 6.34
C VAL A 123 2.77 -8.59 5.49
N GLU A 124 2.89 -9.86 5.89
CA GLU A 124 2.21 -10.97 5.24
C GLU A 124 0.69 -10.80 5.31
N PHE A 125 0.13 -10.50 6.49
CA PHE A 125 -1.29 -10.20 6.65
C PHE A 125 -1.75 -9.05 5.74
N GLU A 126 -1.00 -7.96 5.68
CA GLU A 126 -1.32 -6.81 4.82
C GLU A 126 -1.35 -7.19 3.35
N SER A 127 -0.54 -8.18 2.93
CA SER A 127 -0.52 -8.64 1.53
C SER A 127 -1.86 -9.21 1.08
N PHE A 128 -2.70 -9.73 2.00
CA PHE A 128 -4.03 -10.29 1.75
C PHE A 128 -5.18 -9.29 1.80
N LEU A 129 -4.91 -8.01 2.03
CA LEU A 129 -5.95 -6.98 1.96
C LEU A 129 -6.47 -6.83 0.53
N MET A 130 -7.79 -6.72 0.40
CA MET A 130 -8.43 -6.66 -0.91
C MET A 130 -8.02 -5.47 -1.76
N THR A 131 -7.45 -4.42 -1.18
CA THR A 131 -6.84 -3.31 -1.91
C THR A 131 -5.58 -3.70 -2.68
N ASN A 132 -4.95 -4.83 -2.35
CA ASN A 132 -3.82 -5.42 -3.07
C ASN A 132 -4.25 -6.44 -4.14
N MET A 133 -5.54 -6.71 -4.27
CA MET A 133 -6.05 -7.76 -5.16
C MET A 133 -6.56 -7.20 -6.48
N SER A 134 -6.18 -7.86 -7.57
CA SER A 134 -6.73 -7.63 -8.91
C SER A 134 -7.39 -8.92 -9.43
N PRO A 135 -8.49 -8.82 -10.20
CA PRO A 135 -9.07 -9.99 -10.85
C PRO A 135 -8.10 -10.51 -11.91
N GLN A 136 -7.59 -11.70 -11.70
CA GLN A 136 -6.65 -12.33 -12.62
C GLN A 136 -7.22 -13.65 -13.14
N ALA A 137 -7.12 -13.89 -14.44
CA ALA A 137 -7.40 -15.22 -14.98
C ALA A 137 -6.49 -16.26 -14.30
N GLY A 138 -7.05 -17.41 -13.92
CA GLY A 138 -6.28 -18.44 -13.20
C GLY A 138 -5.04 -18.91 -13.96
N SER A 139 -5.08 -18.95 -15.29
CA SER A 139 -3.92 -19.26 -16.13
C SER A 139 -2.81 -18.22 -16.05
N LEU A 140 -3.17 -16.93 -15.91
CA LEU A 140 -2.22 -15.86 -15.65
C LEU A 140 -1.65 -15.95 -14.22
N ASN A 141 -2.54 -15.89 -13.22
CA ASN A 141 -2.18 -15.80 -11.81
C ASN A 141 -1.30 -16.96 -11.36
N ARG A 142 -1.74 -18.20 -11.66
CA ARG A 142 -1.05 -19.44 -11.26
C ARG A 142 0.05 -19.88 -12.25
N GLY A 143 0.15 -19.20 -13.39
CA GLY A 143 1.09 -19.48 -14.47
C GLY A 143 2.23 -18.47 -14.56
N ILE A 144 2.25 -17.67 -15.65
CA ILE A 144 3.38 -16.78 -15.97
C ILE A 144 3.58 -15.68 -14.93
N TRP A 145 2.52 -15.19 -14.27
CA TRP A 145 2.63 -14.18 -13.22
C TRP A 145 3.40 -14.72 -12.02
N LYS A 146 3.00 -15.88 -11.50
CA LYS A 146 3.73 -16.60 -10.43
C LYS A 146 5.18 -16.90 -10.81
N LEU A 147 5.43 -17.29 -12.07
CA LEU A 147 6.80 -17.53 -12.55
C LEU A 147 7.64 -16.26 -12.52
N LEU A 148 7.09 -15.12 -12.97
CA LEU A 148 7.76 -13.82 -12.94
C LEU A 148 8.12 -13.42 -11.50
N GLU A 149 7.15 -13.46 -10.57
CA GLU A 149 7.36 -13.18 -9.14
C GLU A 149 8.49 -14.04 -8.56
N THR A 150 8.45 -15.35 -8.81
CA THR A 150 9.48 -16.30 -8.33
C THR A 150 10.86 -15.97 -8.93
N SER A 151 10.90 -15.57 -10.20
CA SER A 151 12.15 -15.21 -10.89
C SER A 151 12.75 -13.94 -10.29
N VAL A 152 11.93 -12.91 -10.04
CA VAL A 152 12.38 -11.64 -9.45
C VAL A 152 12.93 -11.87 -8.04
N ARG A 153 12.24 -12.67 -7.19
CA ARG A 153 12.79 -13.08 -5.89
C ARG A 153 14.13 -13.80 -6.03
N GLY A 154 14.20 -14.75 -6.96
CA GLY A 154 15.44 -15.47 -7.25
C GLY A 154 16.59 -14.52 -7.64
N TRP A 155 16.31 -13.52 -8.46
CA TRP A 155 17.32 -12.53 -8.85
C TRP A 155 17.75 -11.65 -7.68
N ALA A 156 16.83 -11.24 -6.81
CA ALA A 156 17.16 -10.46 -5.62
C ALA A 156 18.17 -11.20 -4.75
N VAL A 157 17.94 -12.48 -4.48
CA VAL A 157 18.82 -13.32 -3.66
C VAL A 157 20.13 -13.64 -4.37
N GLN A 158 20.08 -14.17 -5.60
CA GLN A 158 21.26 -14.66 -6.32
C GLN A 158 22.23 -13.55 -6.69
N ARG A 159 21.71 -12.36 -7.02
CA ARG A 159 22.53 -11.21 -7.41
C ARG A 159 22.85 -10.29 -6.23
N ASN A 160 22.29 -10.56 -5.05
CA ASN A 160 22.34 -9.69 -3.88
C ASN A 160 21.94 -8.24 -4.23
N GLN A 161 20.82 -8.08 -4.96
CA GLN A 161 20.34 -6.80 -5.46
C GLN A 161 18.97 -6.47 -4.91
N THR A 162 18.77 -5.18 -4.62
CA THR A 162 17.47 -4.61 -4.28
C THR A 162 16.75 -4.18 -5.55
N PHE A 163 15.46 -4.51 -5.66
CA PHE A 163 14.60 -4.12 -6.76
C PHE A 163 13.49 -3.21 -6.27
N THR A 164 13.23 -2.12 -6.99
CA THR A 164 11.97 -1.38 -6.88
C THR A 164 11.00 -1.99 -7.90
N ILE A 165 9.86 -2.45 -7.42
CA ILE A 165 8.85 -3.12 -8.23
C ILE A 165 7.61 -2.24 -8.28
N ILE A 166 7.09 -2.02 -9.49
CA ILE A 166 5.81 -1.38 -9.74
C ILE A 166 5.00 -2.35 -10.60
N ALA A 167 3.88 -2.83 -10.06
CA ALA A 167 2.96 -3.72 -10.75
C ALA A 167 1.59 -3.07 -10.86
N GLY A 168 0.98 -3.10 -12.04
CA GLY A 168 -0.30 -2.45 -12.28
C GLY A 168 -1.10 -3.10 -13.40
N GLY A 169 -2.41 -2.86 -13.38
CA GLY A 169 -3.32 -3.20 -14.46
C GLY A 169 -3.56 -2.03 -15.40
N VAL A 170 -3.72 -2.32 -16.68
CA VAL A 170 -4.22 -1.35 -17.65
C VAL A 170 -5.70 -1.63 -17.85
N TYR A 171 -6.55 -0.69 -17.47
CA TYR A 171 -7.99 -0.79 -17.58
C TYR A 171 -8.52 0.30 -18.51
N ASP A 172 -9.51 -0.01 -19.30
CA ASP A 172 -10.23 1.00 -20.08
C ASP A 172 -11.71 1.10 -19.67
N ALA A 173 -12.45 2.04 -20.27
CA ALA A 173 -13.83 2.29 -19.92
C ALA A 173 -14.77 1.13 -20.36
N THR A 174 -14.30 0.23 -21.20
CA THR A 174 -15.07 -0.91 -21.74
C THR A 174 -14.83 -2.19 -20.94
N ASP A 175 -13.86 -2.19 -20.02
CA ASP A 175 -13.57 -3.34 -19.18
C ASP A 175 -14.78 -3.69 -18.29
N LYS A 176 -15.12 -4.96 -18.25
CA LYS A 176 -16.22 -5.45 -17.40
C LYS A 176 -15.84 -5.28 -15.93
N LYS A 177 -16.76 -4.71 -15.18
CA LYS A 177 -16.67 -4.71 -13.71
C LYS A 177 -16.96 -6.10 -13.18
N ILE A 178 -16.22 -6.52 -12.16
CA ILE A 178 -16.55 -7.72 -11.37
C ILE A 178 -17.56 -7.39 -10.27
#